data_9a3f16891283ba0912a4b0fcf6487ab2
#
_entry.id   9a3f16891283ba0912a4b0fcf6487ab2
#
_cell.length_a   1.000
_cell.length_b   1.000
_cell.length_c   1.000
_cell.angle_alpha   90.00
_cell.angle_beta   90.00
_cell.angle_gamma   90.00
#
_symmetry.space_group_name_H-M   'P 1'
#
loop_
_entity.id
_entity.type
_entity.pdbx_description
1 polymer ?
#
loop_
_entity_poly.entity_id
_entity_poly.type
_entity_poly.pdbx_seq_one_letter_code
_entity_poly.pdbx_strand_id
1 'polypeptide(L)'
;MIPSEAIYGVYRQRLESITTANGYSSDAGAELYEGWLAHALVMDQQQAFPFIALQPGDDRRASKSSGGRLVREVSHQIIVAEKAEAGVALKLQRHLHDLINALADRNNTEQLDGHALDSEVGDAEYNIPEDGYPVAWVALTVTARYQMTLEPKT
;
A
#
# COMPACT_ATOMS: atom_id res chain seq x y z
N MET A 1 -2.37 -13.11 -16.43
CA MET A 1 -2.26 -12.03 -15.43
C MET A 1 -0.96 -11.29 -15.64
N ILE A 2 -1.02 -10.00 -15.70
CA ILE A 2 0.19 -9.20 -15.84
C ILE A 2 0.92 -9.08 -14.49
N PRO A 3 2.26 -8.97 -14.48
CA PRO A 3 3.02 -8.97 -13.23
C PRO A 3 2.62 -7.87 -12.24
N SER A 4 2.32 -6.67 -12.71
CA SER A 4 1.90 -5.58 -11.82
C SER A 4 0.55 -5.84 -11.14
N GLU A 5 -0.37 -6.52 -11.80
CA GLU A 5 -1.62 -6.94 -11.18
C GLU A 5 -1.40 -8.00 -10.10
N ALA A 6 -0.48 -8.92 -10.33
CA ALA A 6 -0.14 -9.94 -9.34
C ALA A 6 0.48 -9.30 -8.09
N ILE A 7 1.38 -8.32 -8.27
CA ILE A 7 1.97 -7.55 -7.18
C ILE A 7 0.90 -6.80 -6.39
N TYR A 8 0.00 -6.13 -7.09
CA TYR A 8 -1.12 -5.43 -6.48
C TYR A 8 -1.99 -6.38 -5.65
N GLY A 9 -2.26 -7.55 -6.19
CA GLY A 9 -3.03 -8.59 -5.48
C GLY A 9 -2.39 -9.05 -4.18
N VAL A 10 -1.06 -9.16 -4.16
CA VAL A 10 -0.33 -9.50 -2.93
C VAL A 10 -0.47 -8.41 -1.89
N TYR A 11 -0.28 -7.14 -2.28
CA TYR A 11 -0.48 -6.02 -1.36
C TYR A 11 -1.89 -5.99 -0.80
N ARG A 12 -2.87 -6.12 -1.67
CA ARG A 12 -4.28 -6.14 -1.26
C ARG A 12 -4.56 -7.23 -0.24
N GLN A 13 -4.11 -8.45 -0.52
CA GLN A 13 -4.33 -9.58 0.37
C GLN A 13 -3.66 -9.36 1.73
N ARG A 14 -2.44 -8.86 1.74
CA ARG A 14 -1.72 -8.59 2.99
C ARG A 14 -2.39 -7.47 3.79
N LEU A 15 -2.88 -6.43 3.12
CA LEU A 15 -3.59 -5.34 3.78
C LEU A 15 -4.93 -5.79 4.36
N GLU A 16 -5.66 -6.62 3.65
CA GLU A 16 -6.93 -7.17 4.13
C GLU A 16 -6.76 -8.04 5.37
N SER A 17 -5.56 -8.55 5.62
CA SER A 17 -5.27 -9.34 6.81
C SER A 17 -5.10 -8.51 8.08
N ILE A 18 -5.05 -7.18 7.98
CA ILE A 18 -4.89 -6.29 9.13
C ILE A 18 -6.20 -6.21 9.90
N THR A 19 -6.37 -7.15 10.82
CA THR A 19 -7.53 -7.21 11.71
C THR A 19 -7.08 -7.59 13.11
N THR A 20 -7.86 -7.25 14.11
CA THR A 20 -7.56 -7.61 15.50
C THR A 20 -7.57 -9.12 15.70
N ALA A 21 -8.39 -9.84 14.93
CA ALA A 21 -8.43 -11.29 14.95
C ALA A 21 -7.09 -11.92 14.52
N ASN A 22 -6.34 -11.23 13.67
CA ASN A 22 -5.02 -11.65 13.21
C ASN A 22 -3.87 -11.08 14.05
N GLY A 23 -4.17 -10.43 15.18
CA GLY A 23 -3.17 -9.91 16.09
C GLY A 23 -2.71 -8.48 15.83
N TYR A 24 -3.32 -7.78 14.90
CA TYR A 24 -3.02 -6.37 14.64
C TYR A 24 -3.74 -5.44 15.61
N SER A 25 -3.34 -4.17 15.64
CA SER A 25 -3.87 -3.20 16.60
C SER A 25 -5.25 -2.67 16.23
N SER A 26 -5.70 -2.89 14.98
CA SER A 26 -7.00 -2.41 14.50
C SER A 26 -7.55 -3.33 13.42
N ASP A 27 -8.79 -3.05 13.01
CA ASP A 27 -9.44 -3.75 11.90
C ASP A 27 -9.41 -2.91 10.61
N ALA A 28 -8.36 -2.11 10.40
CA ALA A 28 -8.26 -1.24 9.23
C ALA A 28 -8.33 -2.02 7.91
N GLY A 29 -7.86 -3.27 7.89
CA GLY A 29 -7.91 -4.11 6.69
C GLY A 29 -9.32 -4.54 6.29
N ALA A 30 -10.29 -4.46 7.20
CA ALA A 30 -11.69 -4.75 6.88
C ALA A 30 -12.34 -3.65 6.03
N GLU A 31 -11.74 -2.47 6.03
CA GLU A 31 -12.21 -1.29 5.31
C GLU A 31 -11.12 -0.84 4.33
N LEU A 32 -10.96 -1.57 3.23
CA LEU A 32 -9.97 -1.28 2.21
C LEU A 32 -10.63 -0.57 1.03
N TYR A 33 -10.14 0.62 0.73
CA TYR A 33 -10.52 1.39 -0.45
C TYR A 33 -9.42 1.32 -1.49
N GLU A 34 -9.77 0.87 -2.69
CA GLU A 34 -8.82 0.78 -3.81
C GLU A 34 -8.89 2.07 -4.61
N GLY A 35 -7.92 2.96 -4.42
CA GLY A 35 -7.88 4.25 -5.10
C GLY A 35 -7.34 5.35 -4.20
N TRP A 36 -7.67 6.58 -4.56
CA TRP A 36 -7.13 7.78 -3.92
C TRP A 36 -7.86 8.10 -2.62
N LEU A 37 -7.09 8.42 -1.58
CA LEU A 37 -7.66 8.83 -0.29
C LEU A 37 -8.66 9.97 -0.43
N ALA A 38 -8.30 11.01 -1.18
CA ALA A 38 -9.20 12.15 -1.38
C ALA A 38 -10.54 11.72 -1.98
N HIS A 39 -10.51 10.76 -2.88
CA HIS A 39 -11.72 10.23 -3.51
C HIS A 39 -12.56 9.43 -2.52
N ALA A 40 -11.92 8.60 -1.69
CA ALA A 40 -12.60 7.84 -0.66
C ALA A 40 -13.33 8.77 0.33
N LEU A 41 -12.69 9.86 0.73
CA LEU A 41 -13.26 10.81 1.68
C LEU A 41 -14.47 11.58 1.13
N VAL A 42 -14.52 11.78 -0.19
CA VAL A 42 -15.63 12.49 -0.84
C VAL A 42 -16.78 11.54 -1.20
N MET A 43 -16.45 10.38 -1.77
CA MET A 43 -17.44 9.48 -2.34
C MET A 43 -18.15 8.60 -1.31
N ASP A 44 -17.47 8.26 -0.22
CA ASP A 44 -18.04 7.39 0.79
C ASP A 44 -18.06 8.07 2.15
N GLN A 45 -19.12 8.83 2.41
CA GLN A 45 -19.33 9.51 3.67
C GLN A 45 -19.65 8.54 4.82
N GLN A 46 -19.89 7.27 4.50
CA GLN A 46 -20.19 6.21 5.46
C GLN A 46 -18.97 5.39 5.86
N GLN A 47 -17.79 5.75 5.36
CA GLN A 47 -16.59 4.95 5.61
C GLN A 47 -16.20 4.95 7.08
N ALA A 48 -16.06 3.75 7.65
CA ALA A 48 -15.65 3.58 9.03
C ALA A 48 -14.16 3.86 9.18
N PHE A 49 -13.79 4.53 10.26
CA PHE A 49 -12.39 4.73 10.62
C PHE A 49 -11.94 3.66 11.63
N PRO A 50 -10.69 3.19 11.56
CA PRO A 50 -9.74 3.48 10.51
C PRO A 50 -10.04 2.73 9.21
N PHE A 51 -9.58 3.26 8.09
CA PHE A 51 -9.63 2.54 6.82
C PHE A 51 -8.32 2.70 6.06
N ILE A 52 -8.08 1.79 5.11
CA ILE A 52 -6.88 1.80 4.27
C ILE A 52 -7.25 2.22 2.87
N ALA A 53 -6.48 3.16 2.29
CA ALA A 53 -6.54 3.47 0.88
C ALA A 53 -5.29 2.92 0.19
N LEU A 54 -5.48 2.03 -0.77
CA LEU A 54 -4.40 1.49 -1.60
C LEU A 54 -4.36 2.31 -2.87
N GLN A 55 -3.44 3.28 -2.92
CA GLN A 55 -3.32 4.27 -3.98
C GLN A 55 -2.28 3.85 -5.01
N PRO A 56 -2.58 4.00 -6.31
CA PRO A 56 -1.55 3.80 -7.30
C PRO A 56 -0.49 4.91 -7.21
N GLY A 57 0.75 4.54 -7.46
CA GLY A 57 1.84 5.47 -7.63
C GLY A 57 2.33 5.41 -9.08
N ASP A 58 3.63 5.46 -9.25
CA ASP A 58 4.25 5.44 -10.55
C ASP A 58 4.62 4.02 -11.00
N ASP A 59 4.65 3.81 -12.29
CA ASP A 59 5.28 2.64 -12.90
C ASP A 59 6.31 3.16 -13.89
N ARG A 60 7.59 2.96 -13.61
CA ARG A 60 8.67 3.53 -14.42
C ARG A 60 9.67 2.46 -14.82
N ARG A 61 10.44 2.82 -15.83
CA ARG A 61 11.51 1.98 -16.31
C ARG A 61 12.63 1.91 -15.27
N ALA A 62 12.96 0.70 -14.84
CA ALA A 62 14.00 0.49 -13.83
C ALA A 62 15.38 0.27 -14.43
N SER A 63 15.47 -0.37 -15.61
CA SER A 63 16.74 -0.62 -16.29
C SER A 63 16.52 -0.80 -17.77
N LYS A 64 17.62 -0.73 -18.55
CA LYS A 64 17.58 -1.04 -19.97
C LYS A 64 17.25 -2.52 -20.16
N SER A 65 16.37 -2.79 -21.10
CA SER A 65 16.00 -4.15 -21.46
C SER A 65 16.88 -4.67 -22.60
N SER A 66 17.04 -5.98 -22.63
CA SER A 66 17.63 -6.70 -23.75
C SER A 66 16.83 -7.97 -23.99
N GLY A 67 16.82 -8.44 -25.24
CA GLY A 67 16.16 -9.70 -25.58
C GLY A 67 14.65 -9.72 -25.34
N GLY A 68 13.97 -8.59 -25.50
CA GLY A 68 12.51 -8.51 -25.32
C GLY A 68 12.06 -8.50 -23.87
N ARG A 69 12.95 -8.28 -22.92
CA ARG A 69 12.64 -8.21 -21.50
C ARG A 69 12.75 -6.76 -21.01
N LEU A 70 11.78 -6.36 -20.19
CA LEU A 70 11.75 -5.05 -19.54
C LEU A 70 11.74 -5.23 -18.05
N VAL A 71 12.57 -4.46 -17.34
CA VAL A 71 12.47 -4.36 -15.88
C VAL A 71 11.83 -3.02 -15.56
N ARG A 72 10.76 -3.07 -14.78
CA ARG A 72 9.99 -1.91 -14.35
C ARG A 72 9.94 -1.84 -12.85
N GLU A 73 9.69 -0.65 -12.34
CA GLU A 73 9.49 -0.41 -10.92
C GLU A 73 8.13 0.23 -10.73
N VAL A 74 7.28 -0.44 -9.99
CA VAL A 74 5.95 0.05 -9.65
C VAL A 74 5.93 0.49 -8.19
N SER A 75 5.33 1.64 -7.91
CA SER A 75 5.15 2.13 -6.56
C SER A 75 3.68 2.27 -6.22
N HIS A 76 3.38 2.13 -4.94
CA HIS A 76 2.05 2.37 -4.40
C HIS A 76 2.19 3.19 -3.13
N GLN A 77 1.19 4.01 -2.86
CA GLN A 77 1.04 4.63 -1.55
C GLN A 77 -0.07 3.94 -0.80
N ILE A 78 0.23 3.53 0.40
CA ILE A 78 -0.70 2.84 1.27
C ILE A 78 -0.97 3.76 2.45
N ILE A 79 -2.21 4.18 2.58
CA ILE A 79 -2.59 5.24 3.53
C ILE A 79 -3.60 4.66 4.50
N VAL A 80 -3.34 4.85 5.79
CA VAL A 80 -4.35 4.57 6.81
C VAL A 80 -4.89 5.90 7.31
N ALA A 81 -6.20 6.08 7.17
CA ALA A 81 -6.90 7.28 7.60
C ALA A 81 -7.56 7.04 8.96
N GLU A 82 -7.53 8.06 9.80
CA GLU A 82 -8.08 8.01 11.15
C GLU A 82 -8.76 9.34 11.46
N LYS A 83 -9.64 9.35 12.44
CA LYS A 83 -10.23 10.61 12.92
C LYS A 83 -9.17 11.47 13.60
N ALA A 84 -9.13 12.75 13.25
CA ALA A 84 -8.20 13.71 13.83
C ALA A 84 -8.71 14.19 15.19
N GLU A 85 -8.54 13.35 16.18
CA GLU A 85 -8.96 13.64 17.55
C GLU A 85 -7.78 13.42 18.51
N ALA A 86 -7.99 13.67 19.79
CA ALA A 86 -6.93 13.52 20.79
C ALA A 86 -6.37 12.10 20.76
N GLY A 87 -5.02 11.97 20.75
CA GLY A 87 -4.35 10.69 20.70
C GLY A 87 -4.17 10.13 19.31
N VAL A 88 -4.54 10.84 18.26
CA VAL A 88 -4.41 10.34 16.88
C VAL A 88 -2.97 10.06 16.49
N ALA A 89 -2.01 10.83 16.98
CA ALA A 89 -0.60 10.61 16.66
C ALA A 89 -0.13 9.21 17.06
N LEU A 90 -0.52 8.74 18.23
CA LEU A 90 -0.19 7.38 18.70
C LEU A 90 -0.92 6.32 17.85
N LYS A 91 -2.18 6.56 17.50
CA LYS A 91 -2.92 5.64 16.62
C LYS A 91 -2.25 5.51 15.28
N LEU A 92 -1.79 6.61 14.69
CA LEU A 92 -1.10 6.57 13.40
C LEU A 92 0.23 5.80 13.47
N GLN A 93 0.96 5.93 14.59
CA GLN A 93 2.17 5.13 14.80
C GLN A 93 1.86 3.64 14.85
N ARG A 94 0.80 3.25 15.52
CA ARG A 94 0.36 1.86 15.56
C ARG A 94 -0.09 1.36 14.18
N HIS A 95 -0.78 2.19 13.42
CA HIS A 95 -1.17 1.85 12.05
C HIS A 95 0.05 1.65 11.16
N LEU A 96 1.05 2.51 11.27
CA LEU A 96 2.29 2.34 10.50
C LEU A 96 2.99 1.02 10.86
N HIS A 97 3.06 0.70 12.14
CA HIS A 97 3.64 -0.56 12.59
C HIS A 97 2.89 -1.76 12.01
N ASP A 98 1.57 -1.71 12.00
CA ASP A 98 0.74 -2.77 11.42
C ASP A 98 0.98 -2.90 9.91
N LEU A 99 1.06 -1.78 9.19
CA LEU A 99 1.36 -1.79 7.75
C LEU A 99 2.70 -2.45 7.46
N ILE A 100 3.74 -2.07 8.18
CA ILE A 100 5.08 -2.63 7.98
C ILE A 100 5.06 -4.13 8.26
N ASN A 101 4.45 -4.56 9.34
CA ASN A 101 4.36 -5.98 9.68
C ASN A 101 3.56 -6.79 8.65
N ALA A 102 2.52 -6.20 8.07
CA ALA A 102 1.72 -6.90 7.07
C ALA A 102 2.42 -6.99 5.72
N LEU A 103 3.17 -5.95 5.35
CA LEU A 103 3.72 -5.81 4.00
C LEU A 103 5.15 -6.33 3.87
N ALA A 104 5.95 -6.26 4.95
CA ALA A 104 7.33 -6.73 4.90
C ALA A 104 7.38 -8.24 4.74
N ASP A 105 8.27 -8.71 3.88
CA ASP A 105 8.42 -10.14 3.64
C ASP A 105 9.28 -10.76 4.75
N ARG A 106 8.65 -11.60 5.57
CA ARG A 106 9.30 -12.25 6.72
C ARG A 106 10.42 -13.19 6.33
N ASN A 107 10.42 -13.67 5.10
CA ASN A 107 11.41 -14.63 4.62
C ASN A 107 12.61 -13.94 3.96
N ASN A 108 12.71 -12.63 4.02
CA ASN A 108 13.76 -11.82 3.41
C ASN A 108 13.94 -12.05 1.90
N THR A 109 12.94 -12.58 1.24
CA THR A 109 12.98 -12.76 -0.21
C THR A 109 12.57 -11.50 -0.94
N GLU A 110 11.76 -10.68 -0.29
CA GLU A 110 11.23 -9.42 -0.83
C GLU A 110 10.64 -9.55 -2.23
N GLN A 111 10.19 -10.76 -2.57
CA GLN A 111 9.72 -11.10 -3.92
C GLN A 111 8.21 -11.16 -4.05
N LEU A 112 7.48 -10.79 -3.00
CA LEU A 112 6.01 -10.73 -3.03
C LEU A 112 5.40 -12.03 -3.60
N ASP A 113 5.66 -13.14 -2.92
CA ASP A 113 5.19 -14.48 -3.32
C ASP A 113 5.68 -14.91 -4.71
N GLY A 114 6.84 -14.40 -5.13
CA GLY A 114 7.45 -14.76 -6.41
C GLY A 114 7.01 -13.88 -7.58
N HIS A 115 6.18 -12.86 -7.34
CA HIS A 115 5.68 -11.99 -8.42
C HIS A 115 6.58 -10.79 -8.71
N ALA A 116 7.54 -10.51 -7.86
CA ALA A 116 8.48 -9.41 -8.02
C ALA A 116 9.91 -9.93 -8.01
N LEU A 117 10.82 -9.18 -8.63
CA LEU A 117 12.25 -9.44 -8.51
C LEU A 117 12.73 -9.05 -7.12
N ASP A 118 12.29 -7.89 -6.65
CA ASP A 118 12.47 -7.44 -5.28
C ASP A 118 11.39 -6.41 -4.94
N SER A 119 11.27 -6.12 -3.67
CA SER A 119 10.34 -5.10 -3.18
C SER A 119 10.93 -4.43 -1.96
N GLU A 120 10.43 -3.23 -1.69
CA GLU A 120 10.88 -2.43 -0.56
C GLU A 120 9.70 -1.74 0.10
N VAL A 121 9.65 -1.83 1.42
CA VAL A 121 8.80 -0.98 2.25
C VAL A 121 9.62 0.26 2.57
N GLY A 122 9.21 1.39 2.01
CA GLY A 122 9.99 2.61 2.06
C GLY A 122 9.58 3.56 3.16
N ASP A 123 9.63 4.85 2.83
CA ASP A 123 9.38 5.92 3.78
C ASP A 123 7.91 6.10 4.10
N ALA A 124 7.65 6.62 5.27
CA ALA A 124 6.30 6.97 5.71
C ALA A 124 6.22 8.45 6.08
N GLU A 125 5.03 9.01 5.88
CA GLU A 125 4.75 10.40 6.19
C GLU A 125 3.46 10.46 7.03
N TYR A 126 3.53 11.21 8.13
CA TYR A 126 2.37 11.48 8.97
C TYR A 126 1.75 12.81 8.55
N ASN A 127 0.44 12.85 8.45
CA ASN A 127 -0.29 14.08 8.18
C ASN A 127 -1.39 14.26 9.23
N ILE A 128 -1.15 15.17 10.15
CA ILE A 128 -2.10 15.56 11.19
C ILE A 128 -2.43 17.00 10.93
N PRO A 129 -3.66 17.31 10.49
CA PRO A 129 -4.01 18.68 10.11
C PRO A 129 -4.04 19.63 11.31
N GLU A 130 -3.52 20.83 11.13
CA GLU A 130 -3.52 21.89 12.14
C GLU A 130 -4.79 22.74 12.10
N ASP A 131 -5.51 22.69 10.99
CA ASP A 131 -6.62 23.59 10.68
C ASP A 131 -8.01 23.07 11.08
N GLY A 132 -8.05 22.01 11.90
CA GLY A 132 -9.32 21.42 12.31
C GLY A 132 -9.95 20.49 11.30
N TYR A 133 -9.25 20.11 10.25
CA TYR A 133 -9.74 19.10 9.33
C TYR A 133 -9.94 17.76 10.06
N PRO A 134 -11.06 17.06 9.83
CA PRO A 134 -11.45 15.94 10.70
C PRO A 134 -10.70 14.64 10.47
N VAL A 135 -9.82 14.55 9.48
CA VAL A 135 -9.11 13.32 9.10
C VAL A 135 -7.61 13.52 9.16
N ALA A 136 -6.93 12.61 9.83
CA ALA A 136 -5.47 12.48 9.83
C ALA A 136 -5.10 11.18 9.12
N TRP A 137 -3.87 11.07 8.62
CA TRP A 137 -3.44 9.83 7.98
C TRP A 137 -1.94 9.63 8.07
N VAL A 138 -1.53 8.38 7.89
CA VAL A 138 -0.15 7.99 7.66
C VAL A 138 -0.06 7.36 6.27
N ALA A 139 0.92 7.79 5.49
CA ALA A 139 1.15 7.29 4.14
C ALA A 139 2.48 6.56 4.08
N LEU A 140 2.47 5.33 3.58
CA LEU A 140 3.64 4.49 3.41
C LEU A 140 3.84 4.24 1.92
N THR A 141 5.06 4.48 1.43
CA THR A 141 5.41 4.18 0.04
C THR A 141 6.03 2.79 -0.03
N VAL A 142 5.51 1.97 -0.93
CA VAL A 142 6.07 0.65 -1.24
C VAL A 142 6.41 0.59 -2.71
N THR A 143 7.53 -0.07 -3.03
CA THR A 143 7.98 -0.22 -4.40
C THR A 143 8.29 -1.68 -4.67
N ALA A 144 8.10 -2.09 -5.92
CA ALA A 144 8.44 -3.44 -6.36
C ALA A 144 9.00 -3.37 -7.77
N ARG A 145 10.07 -4.12 -8.01
CA ARG A 145 10.60 -4.28 -9.36
C ARG A 145 10.09 -5.59 -9.94
N TYR A 146 9.67 -5.55 -11.17
CA TYR A 146 9.19 -6.73 -11.86
C TYR A 146 9.72 -6.77 -13.28
N GLN A 147 9.72 -7.97 -13.84
CA GLN A 147 10.15 -8.20 -15.21
C GLN A 147 8.94 -8.59 -16.05
N MET A 148 8.81 -7.97 -17.19
CA MET A 148 7.83 -8.39 -18.17
C MET A 148 8.54 -8.76 -19.47
N THR A 149 7.97 -9.73 -20.17
CA THR A 149 8.47 -10.15 -21.48
C THR A 149 7.55 -9.55 -22.53
N LEU A 150 8.16 -8.91 -23.52
CA LEU A 150 7.43 -8.41 -24.68
C LEU A 150 7.00 -9.57 -25.55
N GLU A 151 5.71 -9.64 -25.84
CA GLU A 151 5.18 -10.64 -26.74
C GLU A 151 4.94 -10.05 -28.11
N PRO A 152 5.32 -10.75 -29.20
CA PRO A 152 5.02 -10.25 -30.54
C PRO A 152 3.51 -10.18 -30.73
N LYS A 153 3.05 -9.07 -31.27
CA LYS A 153 1.65 -8.92 -31.67
C LYS A 153 1.45 -9.56 -33.03
N THR A 154 0.50 -10.41 -33.11
CA THR A 154 0.11 -11.06 -34.36
C THR A 154 -1.06 -10.35 -35.02
#